data_7908d261df7b7c16b24a0e0ae513fee5
#
_entry.id   7908d261df7b7c16b24a0e0ae513fee5
#
_cell.length_a   1.000
_cell.length_b   1.000
_cell.length_c   1.000
_cell.angle_alpha   90.00
_cell.angle_beta   90.00
_cell.angle_gamma   90.00
#
_symmetry.space_group_name_H-M   'P 1'
#
loop_
_entity.id
_entity.type
_entity.pdbx_description
1 polymer ?
#
loop_
_entity_poly.entity_id
_entity_poly.type
_entity_poly.pdbx_seq_one_letter_code
_entity_poly.pdbx_strand_id
1 'polypeptide(L)'
;MAESAHIIRFTVKPESADDFAAIVERALPHVLDDPTTNSWFVGRSEEDPATFVLAHALDSEQARSDHFSGPAATLVLSEGGPLLAAEPTIENFSFTAGASNGA
;
A
#
# COMPACT_ATOMS: atom_id res chain seq x y z
N MET A 1 7.04 -0.47 17.55
CA MET A 1 6.47 0.85 17.25
C MET A 1 6.84 1.27 15.85
N ALA A 2 5.92 1.83 15.10
CA ALA A 2 6.23 2.29 13.76
C ALA A 2 7.11 3.53 13.78
N GLU A 3 8.13 3.53 12.93
CA GLU A 3 9.02 4.68 12.77
C GLU A 3 8.93 5.30 11.39
N SER A 4 8.46 4.53 10.43
CA SER A 4 8.51 4.90 9.01
C SER A 4 7.24 4.47 8.32
N ALA A 5 6.86 5.23 7.31
CA ALA A 5 5.67 4.91 6.52
C ALA A 5 5.87 5.32 5.08
N HIS A 6 5.06 4.75 4.20
CA HIS A 6 4.91 5.28 2.86
C HIS A 6 3.43 5.37 2.50
N ILE A 7 3.13 6.30 1.63
CA ILE A 7 1.79 6.46 1.07
C ILE A 7 1.94 6.39 -0.44
N ILE A 8 1.17 5.51 -1.06
CA ILE A 8 1.19 5.31 -2.50
C ILE A 8 -0.18 5.62 -3.06
N ARG A 9 -0.23 6.46 -4.08
CA ARG A 9 -1.47 6.76 -4.79
C ARG A 9 -1.44 6.07 -6.14
N PHE A 10 -2.49 5.32 -6.42
CA PHE A 10 -2.67 4.63 -7.70
C PHE A 10 -3.81 5.27 -8.48
N THR A 11 -3.55 5.60 -9.73
CA THR A 11 -4.59 6.01 -10.66
C THR A 11 -4.80 4.86 -11.64
N VAL A 12 -5.95 4.21 -11.53
CA VAL A 12 -6.29 2.99 -12.26
C VAL A 12 -7.19 3.35 -13.44
N LYS A 13 -7.10 2.57 -14.53
CA LYS A 13 -8.06 2.70 -15.61
C LYS A 13 -9.45 2.43 -15.08
N PRO A 14 -10.45 3.31 -15.34
CA PRO A 14 -11.78 3.16 -14.72
C PRO A 14 -12.42 1.78 -14.91
N GLU A 15 -12.25 1.18 -16.08
CA GLU A 15 -12.79 -0.14 -16.39
C GLU A 15 -12.08 -1.28 -15.65
N SER A 16 -10.91 -1.00 -15.07
CA SER A 16 -10.10 -1.99 -14.37
C SER A 16 -10.11 -1.79 -12.84
N ALA A 17 -10.89 -0.85 -12.33
CA ALA A 17 -10.85 -0.50 -10.92
C ALA A 17 -11.23 -1.68 -10.00
N ASP A 18 -12.26 -2.45 -10.36
CA ASP A 18 -12.67 -3.59 -9.55
C ASP A 18 -11.63 -4.72 -9.59
N ASP A 19 -11.00 -4.91 -10.74
CA ASP A 19 -9.92 -5.90 -10.86
C ASP A 19 -8.72 -5.51 -10.01
N PHE A 20 -8.38 -4.22 -9.98
CA PHE A 20 -7.29 -3.72 -9.13
C PHE A 20 -7.61 -3.94 -7.65
N ALA A 21 -8.84 -3.68 -7.23
CA ALA A 21 -9.28 -3.91 -5.85
C ALA A 21 -9.08 -5.39 -5.47
N ALA A 22 -9.43 -6.31 -6.35
CA ALA A 22 -9.26 -7.75 -6.10
C ALA A 22 -7.78 -8.13 -5.95
N ILE A 23 -6.90 -7.53 -6.76
CA ILE A 23 -5.45 -7.78 -6.66
C ILE A 23 -4.93 -7.32 -5.30
N VAL A 24 -5.34 -6.14 -4.85
CA VAL A 24 -4.93 -5.60 -3.56
C VAL A 24 -5.39 -6.50 -2.42
N GLU A 25 -6.62 -7.03 -2.48
CA GLU A 25 -7.12 -7.97 -1.48
C GLU A 25 -6.26 -9.23 -1.40
N ARG A 26 -5.76 -9.72 -2.53
CA ARG A 26 -4.87 -10.89 -2.57
C ARG A 26 -3.50 -10.61 -1.97
N ALA A 27 -3.09 -9.37 -1.87
CA ALA A 27 -1.82 -9.01 -1.24
C ALA A 27 -1.88 -9.07 0.29
N LEU A 28 -3.07 -8.98 0.88
CA LEU A 28 -3.24 -8.90 2.33
C LEU A 28 -2.59 -10.05 3.10
N PRO A 29 -2.72 -11.33 2.72
CA PRO A 29 -2.05 -12.40 3.44
C PRO A 29 -0.53 -12.22 3.53
N HIS A 30 0.10 -11.70 2.49
CA HIS A 30 1.55 -11.45 2.49
C HIS A 30 1.92 -10.32 3.45
N VAL A 31 1.06 -9.32 3.58
CA VAL A 31 1.27 -8.22 4.53
C VAL A 31 1.13 -8.74 5.96
N LEU A 32 0.13 -9.58 6.21
CA LEU A 32 -0.10 -10.15 7.55
C LEU A 32 1.05 -11.06 7.99
N ASP A 33 1.78 -11.65 7.04
CA ASP A 33 2.94 -12.48 7.35
C ASP A 33 4.22 -11.67 7.62
N ASP A 34 4.19 -10.36 7.41
CA ASP A 34 5.36 -9.50 7.61
C ASP A 34 5.37 -8.95 9.05
N PRO A 35 6.29 -9.43 9.91
CA PRO A 35 6.32 -8.99 11.31
C PRO A 35 6.77 -7.54 11.50
N THR A 36 7.33 -6.90 10.46
CA THR A 36 7.76 -5.49 10.54
C THR A 36 6.64 -4.52 10.20
N THR A 37 5.51 -5.02 9.69
CA THR A 37 4.34 -4.18 9.39
C THR A 37 3.59 -3.84 10.68
N ASN A 38 3.40 -2.54 10.92
CA ASN A 38 2.61 -2.07 12.05
C ASN A 38 1.16 -1.81 11.66
N SER A 39 0.95 -1.24 10.49
CA SER A 39 -0.38 -1.09 9.92
C SER A 39 -0.29 -0.98 8.40
N TRP A 40 -1.33 -1.41 7.73
CA TRP A 40 -1.42 -1.38 6.27
C TRP A 40 -2.89 -1.29 5.89
N PHE A 41 -3.21 -0.36 5.01
CA PHE A 41 -4.55 -0.34 4.44
C PHE A 41 -4.51 0.23 3.03
N VAL A 42 -5.52 -0.13 2.25
CA VAL A 42 -5.78 0.48 0.95
C VAL A 42 -7.20 1.00 0.96
N GLY A 43 -7.35 2.28 0.63
CA GLY A 43 -8.63 2.92 0.48
C GLY A 43 -8.92 3.21 -0.98
N ARG A 44 -10.20 3.16 -1.34
CA ARG A 44 -10.68 3.56 -2.67
C ARG A 44 -11.39 4.88 -2.53
N SER A 45 -11.07 5.85 -3.36
CA SER A 45 -11.69 7.18 -3.29
C SER A 45 -13.19 7.08 -3.56
N GLU A 46 -13.99 7.76 -2.74
CA GLU A 46 -15.42 7.83 -2.95
C GLU A 46 -15.78 8.81 -4.07
N GLU A 47 -14.97 9.85 -4.26
CA GLU A 47 -15.17 10.83 -5.33
C GLU A 47 -14.69 10.32 -6.68
N ASP A 48 -13.63 9.53 -6.69
CA ASP A 48 -13.04 8.96 -7.91
C ASP A 48 -12.72 7.48 -7.68
N PRO A 49 -13.66 6.57 -7.99
CA PRO A 49 -13.49 5.13 -7.70
C PRO A 49 -12.34 4.45 -8.43
N ALA A 50 -11.67 5.13 -9.35
CA ALA A 50 -10.47 4.62 -10.01
C ALA A 50 -9.18 5.06 -9.30
N THR A 51 -9.28 5.83 -8.21
CA THR A 51 -8.14 6.25 -7.42
C THR A 51 -8.08 5.44 -6.12
N PHE A 52 -6.90 4.88 -5.84
CA PHE A 52 -6.65 4.11 -4.62
C PHE A 52 -5.48 4.72 -3.87
N VAL A 53 -5.51 4.65 -2.56
CA VAL A 53 -4.42 5.09 -1.69
C VAL A 53 -4.03 3.95 -0.77
N LEU A 54 -2.75 3.60 -0.78
CA LEU A 54 -2.17 2.63 0.13
C LEU A 54 -1.38 3.38 1.20
N ALA A 55 -1.62 3.08 2.46
CA ALA A 55 -0.83 3.60 3.56
C ALA A 55 -0.23 2.42 4.34
N HIS A 56 1.07 2.47 4.58
CA HIS A 56 1.79 1.37 5.21
C HIS A 56 2.77 1.93 6.24
N ALA A 57 2.63 1.51 7.48
CA ALA A 57 3.54 1.88 8.56
C ALA A 57 4.37 0.67 8.96
N LEU A 58 5.69 0.86 9.09
CA LEU A 58 6.67 -0.19 9.34
C LEU A 58 7.60 0.21 10.47
N ASP A 59 8.33 -0.79 11.01
CA ASP A 59 9.21 -0.60 12.16
C ASP A 59 10.40 0.32 11.89
N SER A 60 10.89 0.37 10.64
CA SER A 60 12.10 1.11 10.31
C SER A 60 12.16 1.46 8.82
N GLU A 61 13.10 2.34 8.48
CA GLU A 61 13.38 2.66 7.08
C GLU A 61 13.85 1.43 6.30
N GLN A 62 14.62 0.55 6.95
CA GLN A 62 15.10 -0.67 6.32
C GLN A 62 13.93 -1.61 6.01
N ALA A 63 13.00 -1.77 6.96
CA ALA A 63 11.80 -2.58 6.74
C ALA A 63 10.96 -2.04 5.59
N ARG A 64 10.84 -0.71 5.48
CA ARG A 64 10.12 -0.07 4.40
C ARG A 64 10.78 -0.35 3.05
N SER A 65 12.10 -0.24 2.99
CA SER A 65 12.87 -0.53 1.78
C SER A 65 12.72 -2.01 1.37
N ASP A 66 12.82 -2.91 2.33
CA ASP A 66 12.71 -4.35 2.11
C ASP A 66 11.33 -4.74 1.60
N HIS A 67 10.28 -4.03 2.06
CA HIS A 67 8.91 -4.31 1.63
C HIS A 67 8.75 -4.22 0.10
N PHE A 68 9.43 -3.27 -0.55
CA PHE A 68 9.30 -3.09 -1.99
C PHE A 68 9.84 -4.26 -2.81
N SER A 69 10.70 -5.09 -2.22
CA SER A 69 11.16 -6.33 -2.86
C SER A 69 10.43 -7.56 -2.35
N GLY A 70 9.46 -7.37 -1.46
CA GLY A 70 8.70 -8.47 -0.86
C GLY A 70 7.51 -8.91 -1.70
N PRO A 71 6.83 -10.01 -1.27
CA PRO A 71 5.76 -10.62 -2.07
C PRO A 71 4.53 -9.75 -2.25
N ALA A 72 4.14 -8.95 -1.24
CA ALA A 72 2.96 -8.09 -1.38
C ALA A 72 3.16 -7.02 -2.44
N ALA A 73 4.29 -6.30 -2.38
CA ALA A 73 4.60 -5.27 -3.37
C ALA A 73 4.78 -5.87 -4.76
N THR A 74 5.45 -7.02 -4.86
CA THR A 74 5.65 -7.71 -6.14
C THR A 74 4.31 -8.08 -6.78
N LEU A 75 3.36 -8.60 -5.99
CA LEU A 75 2.04 -8.95 -6.49
C LEU A 75 1.30 -7.73 -7.02
N VAL A 76 1.23 -6.65 -6.24
CA VAL A 76 0.51 -5.45 -6.63
C VAL A 76 1.14 -4.81 -7.87
N LEU A 77 2.46 -4.74 -7.93
CA LEU A 77 3.15 -4.09 -9.04
C LEU A 77 3.11 -4.93 -10.33
N SER A 78 3.26 -6.26 -10.21
CA SER A 78 3.29 -7.12 -11.40
C SER A 78 1.91 -7.33 -12.01
N GLU A 79 0.88 -7.56 -11.19
CA GLU A 79 -0.48 -7.78 -11.69
C GLU A 79 -1.28 -6.49 -11.80
N GLY A 80 -1.07 -5.54 -10.89
CA GLY A 80 -1.78 -4.27 -10.89
C GLY A 80 -1.20 -3.25 -11.85
N GLY A 81 0.10 -3.30 -12.11
CA GLY A 81 0.77 -2.34 -12.99
C GLY A 81 0.10 -2.13 -14.34
N PRO A 82 -0.25 -3.22 -15.08
CA PRO A 82 -0.92 -3.08 -16.37
C PRO A 82 -2.29 -2.40 -16.30
N LEU A 83 -2.91 -2.33 -15.13
CA LEU A 83 -4.21 -1.72 -14.93
C LEU A 83 -4.14 -0.22 -14.63
N LEU A 84 -2.94 0.31 -14.43
CA LEU A 84 -2.78 1.72 -14.07
C LEU A 84 -2.92 2.63 -15.29
N ALA A 85 -3.57 3.78 -15.09
CA ALA A 85 -3.70 4.82 -16.09
C ALA A 85 -2.52 5.78 -16.06
N ALA A 86 -1.77 5.80 -14.95
CA ALA A 86 -0.59 6.64 -14.76
C ALA A 86 0.37 5.95 -13.79
N GLU A 87 1.62 6.40 -13.74
CA GLU A 87 2.57 5.87 -12.76
C GLU A 87 2.10 6.19 -11.34
N PRO A 88 2.26 5.25 -10.39
CA PRO A 88 1.89 5.54 -9.00
C PRO A 88 2.83 6.60 -8.42
N THR A 89 2.29 7.41 -7.51
CA THR A 89 3.10 8.36 -6.75
C THR A 89 3.38 7.75 -5.38
N ILE A 90 4.64 7.82 -4.95
CA ILE A 90 5.09 7.25 -3.68
C ILE A 90 5.70 8.36 -2.86
N GLU A 91 5.25 8.50 -1.62
CA GLU A 91 5.82 9.46 -0.70
C GLU A 91 6.20 8.76 0.60
N ASN A 92 7.42 8.99 1.07
CA ASN A 92 7.93 8.39 2.29
C ASN A 92 7.83 9.38 3.44
N PHE A 93 7.47 8.88 4.61
CA PHE A 93 7.28 9.68 5.82
C PHE A 93 8.05 9.08 6.98
N SER A 94 8.61 9.95 7.82
CA SER A 94 9.08 9.60 9.16
C SER A 94 8.04 10.10 10.14
N PHE A 95 7.74 9.32 11.17
CA PHE A 95 6.72 9.72 12.14
C PHE A 95 7.24 10.85 13.04
N THR A 96 6.44 11.91 13.15
CA THR A 96 6.66 12.99 14.11
C THR A 96 5.85 12.72 15.38
N ALA A 97 4.62 12.24 15.21
CA ALA A 97 3.74 11.91 16.32
C ALA A 97 2.72 10.89 15.84
N GLY A 98 2.28 10.03 16.74
CA GLY A 98 1.28 9.04 16.39
C GLY A 98 0.71 8.41 17.64
N ALA A 99 -0.47 7.82 17.50
CA ALA A 99 -1.13 7.10 18.57
C ALA A 99 -1.90 5.93 18.01
N SER A 100 -2.06 4.88 18.82
CA SER A 100 -2.86 3.72 18.46
C SER A 100 -3.70 3.34 19.68
N ASN A 101 -5.01 3.24 19.48
CA ASN A 101 -5.94 2.86 20.53
C ASN A 101 -6.33 1.39 20.50
N GLY A 102 -5.86 0.66 19.51
CA GLY A 102 -6.20 -0.73 19.30
C GLY A 102 -5.14 -1.70 19.73
N ALA A 103 -4.29 -1.31 20.61
CA ALA A 103 -3.10 -2.02 21.08
C ALA A 103 -3.08 -3.52 20.85
#